data_6a22c76f11b5c7f0021fb09b25d56caf
#
_entry.id   6a22c76f11b5c7f0021fb09b25d56caf
#
_cell.length_a   1.000
_cell.length_b   1.000
_cell.length_c   1.000
_cell.angle_alpha   90.00
_cell.angle_beta   90.00
_cell.angle_gamma   90.00
#
_symmetry.space_group_name_H-M   'P 1'
#
loop_
_entity.id
_entity.type
_entity.pdbx_description
1 polymer ?
#
loop_
_entity_poly.entity_id
_entity_poly.type
_entity_poly.pdbx_seq_one_letter_code
_entity_poly.pdbx_strand_id
1 'polypeptide(L)'
;MLDSITPVLLTYNESPNIGRTLAQLAWANDIVVVDSGSTDDTLNILESHPRVRIFHRAFDTHHAQWRYAMQDTEVRTPWVLRLDADYQVTNDLIAEMAQLAPPSGLAAYVGTFDYAVFGRRLTASLYPPKPILLRMGRFSVSDDGHTEGWVVDGPMAQLKARLIHDDWKAMRDWAVTQARYQMRERQKLERRRVGLQDWLRMHPPLMPVAVFFYCLFGKGLLFNGKAGLLYTLQRTIAEGILSLYILEKQLAVTEKEKTDGGP
;
A
#
# COMPACT_ATOMS: atom_id res chain seq x y z
N MET A 1 -3.17 -25.82 0.81
CA MET A 1 -2.15 -25.01 0.10
C MET A 1 -1.30 -24.17 1.06
N LEU A 2 -1.72 -23.97 2.33
CA LEU A 2 -1.02 -23.06 3.25
C LEU A 2 0.48 -23.36 3.43
N ASP A 3 0.88 -24.61 3.53
CA ASP A 3 2.31 -25.00 3.67
C ASP A 3 3.19 -24.61 2.46
N SER A 4 2.55 -24.22 1.36
CA SER A 4 3.23 -23.76 0.14
C SER A 4 3.31 -22.23 0.01
N ILE A 5 2.98 -21.51 1.08
CA ILE A 5 2.93 -20.03 1.10
C ILE A 5 3.85 -19.51 2.21
N THR A 6 4.75 -18.61 1.85
CA THR A 6 5.50 -17.80 2.81
C THR A 6 4.95 -16.37 2.82
N PRO A 7 4.41 -15.87 3.93
CA PRO A 7 4.16 -14.44 4.11
C PRO A 7 5.48 -13.66 4.10
N VAL A 8 5.48 -12.56 3.34
CA VAL A 8 6.63 -11.64 3.26
C VAL A 8 6.14 -10.23 3.56
N LEU A 9 6.78 -9.56 4.51
CA LEU A 9 6.42 -8.23 5.01
C LEU A 9 7.61 -7.29 4.94
N LEU A 10 7.32 -6.01 4.72
CA LEU A 10 8.27 -4.91 4.94
C LEU A 10 7.84 -4.13 6.17
N THR A 11 8.82 -3.75 7.02
CA THR A 11 8.56 -2.98 8.24
C THR A 11 9.46 -1.75 8.36
N TYR A 12 8.90 -0.70 8.93
CA TYR A 12 9.61 0.47 9.45
C TYR A 12 8.72 1.19 10.47
N ASN A 13 9.07 1.09 11.76
CA ASN A 13 8.29 1.65 12.86
C ASN A 13 6.82 1.23 12.81
N GLU A 14 6.59 -0.09 12.87
CA GLU A 14 5.28 -0.73 12.75
C GLU A 14 4.78 -1.32 14.08
N SER A 15 5.34 -0.91 15.22
CA SER A 15 4.92 -1.43 16.53
C SER A 15 3.41 -1.33 16.79
N PRO A 16 2.65 -0.33 16.28
CA PRO A 16 1.20 -0.29 16.45
C PRO A 16 0.45 -1.36 15.62
N ASN A 17 1.07 -1.92 14.59
CA ASN A 17 0.40 -2.78 13.61
C ASN A 17 0.91 -4.22 13.65
N ILE A 18 2.22 -4.41 13.70
CA ILE A 18 2.87 -5.69 13.36
C ILE A 18 2.40 -6.86 14.23
N GLY A 19 2.16 -6.63 15.52
CA GLY A 19 1.67 -7.69 16.41
C GLY A 19 0.30 -8.23 16.00
N ARG A 20 -0.61 -7.37 15.54
CA ARG A 20 -1.94 -7.76 15.04
C ARG A 20 -1.84 -8.52 13.73
N THR A 21 -0.93 -8.13 12.86
CA THR A 21 -0.69 -8.80 11.58
C THR A 21 -0.10 -10.18 11.81
N LEU A 22 0.93 -10.31 12.64
CA LEU A 22 1.53 -11.60 12.99
C LEU A 22 0.55 -12.57 13.65
N ALA A 23 -0.35 -12.08 14.51
CA ALA A 23 -1.37 -12.91 15.14
C ALA A 23 -2.26 -13.64 14.13
N GLN A 24 -2.49 -13.05 12.95
CA GLN A 24 -3.25 -13.66 11.85
C GLN A 24 -2.41 -14.57 10.95
N LEU A 25 -1.11 -14.66 11.18
CA LEU A 25 -0.18 -15.49 10.41
C LEU A 25 0.26 -16.75 11.17
N ALA A 26 -0.41 -17.10 12.27
CA ALA A 26 -0.10 -18.29 13.09
C ALA A 26 -0.18 -19.62 12.32
N TRP A 27 -0.83 -19.64 11.16
CA TRP A 27 -0.87 -20.79 10.24
C TRP A 27 0.42 -20.97 9.44
N ALA A 28 1.22 -19.92 9.24
CA ALA A 28 2.42 -19.98 8.42
C ALA A 28 3.57 -20.68 9.14
N ASN A 29 4.29 -21.53 8.43
CA ASN A 29 5.46 -22.23 8.96
C ASN A 29 6.73 -21.38 8.92
N ASP A 30 6.77 -20.38 8.02
CA ASP A 30 7.88 -19.47 7.80
C ASP A 30 7.32 -18.10 7.43
N ILE A 31 7.80 -17.04 8.07
CA ILE A 31 7.43 -15.65 7.82
C ILE A 31 8.70 -14.84 7.61
N VAL A 32 8.81 -14.18 6.47
CA VAL A 32 9.95 -13.32 6.16
C VAL A 32 9.58 -11.87 6.41
N VAL A 33 10.41 -11.16 7.17
CA VAL A 33 10.26 -9.73 7.42
C VAL A 33 11.55 -9.02 7.05
N VAL A 34 11.45 -7.98 6.22
CA VAL A 34 12.57 -7.08 5.92
C VAL A 34 12.33 -5.76 6.66
N ASP A 35 13.16 -5.51 7.66
CA ASP A 35 13.10 -4.29 8.47
C ASP A 35 14.04 -3.22 7.94
N SER A 36 13.53 -1.99 7.85
CA SER A 36 14.23 -0.84 7.30
C SER A 36 14.94 0.03 8.35
N GLY A 37 15.28 -0.54 9.50
CA GLY A 37 15.92 0.14 10.62
C GLY A 37 14.92 0.77 11.58
N SER A 38 13.91 0.01 12.00
CA SER A 38 12.94 0.42 13.03
C SER A 38 13.63 0.82 14.32
N THR A 39 13.12 1.89 14.94
CA THR A 39 13.62 2.45 16.21
C THR A 39 12.61 2.41 17.35
N ASP A 40 11.41 1.91 17.05
CA ASP A 40 10.34 1.64 18.01
C ASP A 40 10.36 0.15 18.45
N ASP A 41 9.30 -0.33 19.08
CA ASP A 41 9.20 -1.70 19.58
C ASP A 41 8.99 -2.78 18.50
N THR A 42 9.05 -2.43 17.21
CA THR A 42 8.82 -3.34 16.08
C THR A 42 9.68 -4.58 16.14
N LEU A 43 11.00 -4.39 16.34
CA LEU A 43 11.96 -5.51 16.34
C LEU A 43 11.71 -6.47 17.52
N ASN A 44 11.45 -5.96 18.72
CA ASN A 44 11.14 -6.80 19.90
C ASN A 44 9.89 -7.66 19.66
N ILE A 45 8.85 -7.08 19.01
CA ILE A 45 7.64 -7.84 18.65
C ILE A 45 7.96 -8.94 17.64
N LEU A 46 8.76 -8.65 16.61
CA LEU A 46 9.16 -9.62 15.60
C LEU A 46 9.99 -10.77 16.19
N GLU A 47 10.98 -10.44 17.02
CA GLU A 47 11.87 -11.41 17.67
C GLU A 47 11.13 -12.36 18.63
N SER A 48 10.04 -11.88 19.22
CA SER A 48 9.18 -12.71 20.08
C SER A 48 8.41 -13.79 19.32
N HIS A 49 8.34 -13.72 17.98
CA HIS A 49 7.57 -14.64 17.16
C HIS A 49 8.45 -15.74 16.55
N PRO A 50 8.30 -17.03 16.94
CA PRO A 50 9.29 -18.09 16.67
C PRO A 50 9.41 -18.48 15.19
N ARG A 51 8.48 -18.06 14.33
CA ARG A 51 8.46 -18.40 12.89
C ARG A 51 8.86 -17.21 12.00
N VAL A 52 9.27 -16.10 12.61
CA VAL A 52 9.71 -14.92 11.88
C VAL A 52 11.21 -14.97 11.64
N ARG A 53 11.60 -14.81 10.39
CA ARG A 53 12.99 -14.54 9.99
C ARG A 53 13.13 -13.06 9.66
N ILE A 54 13.96 -12.35 10.39
CA ILE A 54 14.18 -10.92 10.26
C ILE A 54 15.41 -10.66 9.41
N PHE A 55 15.28 -9.83 8.41
CA PHE A 55 16.36 -9.33 7.58
C PHE A 55 16.44 -7.81 7.70
N HIS A 56 17.64 -7.29 7.95
CA HIS A 56 17.86 -5.86 8.07
C HIS A 56 18.40 -5.29 6.77
N ARG A 57 17.71 -4.30 6.22
CA ARG A 57 18.14 -3.60 5.03
C ARG A 57 17.73 -2.14 5.10
N ALA A 58 18.72 -1.22 5.07
CA ALA A 58 18.43 0.21 5.01
C ALA A 58 17.53 0.55 3.82
N PHE A 59 16.54 1.40 4.07
CA PHE A 59 15.58 1.80 3.05
C PHE A 59 16.20 2.75 2.03
N ASP A 60 16.07 2.43 0.76
CA ASP A 60 16.35 3.31 -0.37
C ASP A 60 15.08 3.57 -1.20
N THR A 61 14.50 2.50 -1.77
CA THR A 61 13.24 2.56 -2.50
C THR A 61 12.36 1.37 -2.15
N HIS A 62 11.03 1.51 -2.26
CA HIS A 62 10.10 0.39 -2.07
C HIS A 62 10.39 -0.76 -3.05
N HIS A 63 10.71 -0.44 -4.29
CA HIS A 63 11.08 -1.40 -5.30
C HIS A 63 12.30 -2.24 -4.87
N ALA A 64 13.38 -1.60 -4.42
CA ALA A 64 14.58 -2.31 -4.00
C ALA A 64 14.36 -3.13 -2.72
N GLN A 65 13.53 -2.64 -1.77
CA GLN A 65 13.14 -3.42 -0.58
C GLN A 65 12.38 -4.68 -0.96
N TRP A 66 11.35 -4.57 -1.82
CA TRP A 66 10.60 -5.74 -2.26
C TRP A 66 11.43 -6.70 -3.10
N ARG A 67 12.30 -6.19 -3.97
CA ARG A 67 13.22 -7.04 -4.74
C ARG A 67 14.12 -7.85 -3.80
N TYR A 68 14.73 -7.20 -2.82
CA TYR A 68 15.54 -7.87 -1.81
C TYR A 68 14.71 -8.92 -1.03
N ALA A 69 13.52 -8.54 -0.58
CA ALA A 69 12.63 -9.45 0.15
C ALA A 69 12.25 -10.71 -0.64
N MET A 70 12.18 -10.62 -1.97
CA MET A 70 11.79 -11.75 -2.82
C MET A 70 12.97 -12.58 -3.33
N GLN A 71 14.18 -11.99 -3.43
CA GLN A 71 15.32 -12.63 -4.07
C GLN A 71 16.43 -13.03 -3.09
N ASP A 72 16.62 -12.26 -2.01
CA ASP A 72 17.80 -12.38 -1.15
C ASP A 72 17.47 -12.93 0.26
N THR A 73 16.20 -13.25 0.55
CA THR A 73 15.76 -13.76 1.85
C THR A 73 15.49 -15.26 1.89
N GLU A 74 15.93 -15.99 0.86
CA GLU A 74 15.76 -17.45 0.76
C GLU A 74 14.32 -17.93 0.97
N VAL A 75 13.34 -17.31 0.32
CA VAL A 75 11.97 -17.83 0.25
C VAL A 75 11.99 -19.16 -0.52
N ARG A 76 11.53 -20.25 0.11
CA ARG A 76 11.59 -21.61 -0.46
C ARG A 76 10.26 -22.13 -0.97
N THR A 77 9.16 -21.47 -0.61
CA THR A 77 7.82 -21.89 -1.04
C THR A 77 7.51 -21.42 -2.46
N PRO A 78 6.66 -22.13 -3.21
CA PRO A 78 6.29 -21.74 -4.56
C PRO A 78 5.39 -20.50 -4.61
N TRP A 79 4.85 -20.07 -3.48
CA TRP A 79 3.98 -18.89 -3.37
C TRP A 79 4.43 -17.97 -2.25
N VAL A 80 4.26 -16.68 -2.49
CA VAL A 80 4.50 -15.63 -1.51
C VAL A 80 3.20 -14.88 -1.26
N LEU A 81 2.84 -14.73 0.02
CA LEU A 81 1.79 -13.79 0.42
C LEU A 81 2.45 -12.46 0.78
N ARG A 82 2.33 -11.49 -0.12
CA ARG A 82 2.88 -10.15 0.04
C ARG A 82 1.95 -9.31 0.92
N LEU A 83 2.46 -8.81 2.02
CA LEU A 83 1.70 -8.03 2.99
C LEU A 83 2.44 -6.74 3.37
N ASP A 84 1.68 -5.65 3.51
CA ASP A 84 2.13 -4.51 4.28
C ASP A 84 1.88 -4.81 5.78
N ALA A 85 2.64 -4.20 6.69
CA ALA A 85 2.60 -4.54 8.12
C ALA A 85 1.27 -4.19 8.81
N ASP A 86 0.41 -3.41 8.17
CA ASP A 86 -0.92 -3.00 8.58
C ASP A 86 -2.06 -3.78 7.90
N TYR A 87 -1.71 -4.85 7.15
CA TYR A 87 -2.69 -5.75 6.54
C TYR A 87 -3.02 -6.90 7.49
N GLN A 88 -4.31 -7.14 7.69
CA GLN A 88 -4.80 -8.28 8.44
C GLN A 88 -5.39 -9.33 7.50
N VAL A 89 -4.87 -10.54 7.61
CA VAL A 89 -5.37 -11.72 6.88
C VAL A 89 -6.58 -12.27 7.64
N THR A 90 -7.77 -12.18 7.04
CA THR A 90 -9.00 -12.66 7.68
C THR A 90 -9.08 -14.19 7.74
N ASN A 91 -9.84 -14.74 8.68
CA ASN A 91 -10.06 -16.19 8.76
C ASN A 91 -10.68 -16.74 7.48
N ASP A 92 -11.57 -15.99 6.83
CA ASP A 92 -12.16 -16.37 5.56
C ASP A 92 -11.12 -16.47 4.46
N LEU A 93 -10.14 -15.54 4.43
CA LEU A 93 -9.05 -15.58 3.46
C LEU A 93 -8.09 -16.76 3.74
N ILE A 94 -7.81 -17.05 5.00
CA ILE A 94 -7.01 -18.22 5.38
C ILE A 94 -7.71 -19.51 4.92
N ALA A 95 -9.02 -19.63 5.17
CA ALA A 95 -9.83 -20.77 4.74
C ALA A 95 -9.88 -20.90 3.22
N GLU A 96 -10.02 -19.78 2.50
CA GLU A 96 -9.97 -19.80 1.03
C GLU A 96 -8.59 -20.24 0.54
N MET A 97 -7.50 -19.65 1.05
CA MET A 97 -6.13 -20.02 0.66
C MET A 97 -5.82 -21.51 0.93
N ALA A 98 -6.35 -22.07 2.02
CA ALA A 98 -6.17 -23.50 2.32
C ALA A 98 -6.75 -24.40 1.23
N GLN A 99 -7.85 -23.99 0.60
CA GLN A 99 -8.59 -24.75 -0.41
C GLN A 99 -8.16 -24.46 -1.85
N LEU A 100 -7.27 -23.47 -2.07
CA LEU A 100 -6.82 -23.16 -3.42
C LEU A 100 -6.10 -24.33 -4.07
N ALA A 101 -6.45 -24.60 -5.33
CA ALA A 101 -5.79 -25.54 -6.24
C ALA A 101 -5.38 -24.78 -7.53
N PRO A 102 -4.32 -23.94 -7.46
CA PRO A 102 -3.98 -23.06 -8.57
C PRO A 102 -3.51 -23.85 -9.80
N PRO A 103 -4.07 -23.56 -10.99
CA PRO A 103 -3.59 -24.12 -12.24
C PRO A 103 -2.09 -23.87 -12.44
N SER A 104 -1.41 -24.73 -13.18
CA SER A 104 0.04 -24.63 -13.40
C SER A 104 0.47 -23.30 -14.04
N GLY A 105 -0.36 -22.72 -14.89
CA GLY A 105 -0.11 -21.45 -15.56
C GLY A 105 -0.46 -20.19 -14.75
N LEU A 106 -1.17 -20.31 -13.62
CA LEU A 106 -1.59 -19.14 -12.84
C LEU A 106 -0.38 -18.48 -12.16
N ALA A 107 -0.25 -17.18 -12.33
CA ALA A 107 0.90 -16.42 -11.81
C ALA A 107 0.60 -15.68 -10.50
N ALA A 108 -0.64 -15.24 -10.26
CA ALA A 108 -0.99 -14.52 -9.05
C ALA A 108 -2.49 -14.60 -8.71
N TYR A 109 -2.78 -14.27 -7.46
CA TYR A 109 -4.13 -13.92 -7.02
C TYR A 109 -4.19 -12.46 -6.58
N VAL A 110 -5.25 -11.79 -7.00
CA VAL A 110 -5.55 -10.41 -6.65
C VAL A 110 -6.46 -10.39 -5.42
N GLY A 111 -6.04 -9.68 -4.39
CA GLY A 111 -6.83 -9.44 -3.19
C GLY A 111 -7.55 -8.11 -3.23
N THR A 112 -8.72 -8.05 -2.61
CA THR A 112 -9.48 -6.84 -2.32
C THR A 112 -9.43 -6.53 -0.83
N PHE A 113 -9.68 -5.27 -0.49
CA PHE A 113 -9.48 -4.79 0.87
C PHE A 113 -10.74 -4.15 1.44
N ASP A 114 -11.05 -4.49 2.69
CA ASP A 114 -11.84 -3.65 3.55
C ASP A 114 -10.91 -2.66 4.23
N TYR A 115 -11.25 -1.39 4.20
CA TYR A 115 -10.50 -0.38 4.93
C TYR A 115 -11.06 -0.21 6.32
N ALA A 116 -10.20 -0.18 7.32
CA ALA A 116 -10.59 0.11 8.69
C ALA A 116 -9.82 1.34 9.22
N VAL A 117 -10.39 1.98 10.20
CA VAL A 117 -9.82 3.11 10.93
C VAL A 117 -9.89 2.79 12.41
N PHE A 118 -8.74 2.50 13.01
CA PHE A 118 -8.64 2.06 14.41
C PHE A 118 -9.64 0.93 14.74
N GLY A 119 -9.63 -0.13 13.93
CA GLY A 119 -10.49 -1.31 14.08
C GLY A 119 -11.92 -1.15 13.57
N ARG A 120 -12.34 0.04 13.15
CA ARG A 120 -13.69 0.29 12.63
C ARG A 120 -13.72 0.14 11.12
N ARG A 121 -14.26 -0.96 10.61
CA ARG A 121 -14.39 -1.18 9.17
C ARG A 121 -15.31 -0.14 8.53
N LEU A 122 -14.88 0.38 7.40
CA LEU A 122 -15.66 1.27 6.55
C LEU A 122 -16.48 0.46 5.55
N THR A 123 -17.64 0.96 5.17
CA THR A 123 -18.50 0.35 4.15
C THR A 123 -17.91 0.41 2.74
N ALA A 124 -17.00 1.34 2.50
CA ALA A 124 -16.28 1.50 1.25
C ALA A 124 -14.94 2.23 1.46
N SER A 125 -14.06 2.15 0.47
CA SER A 125 -12.81 2.90 0.44
C SER A 125 -12.39 3.22 -1.00
N LEU A 126 -11.30 3.98 -1.14
CA LEU A 126 -10.62 4.22 -2.41
C LEU A 126 -9.39 3.30 -2.59
N TYR A 127 -9.20 2.34 -1.67
CA TYR A 127 -8.05 1.45 -1.71
C TYR A 127 -8.21 0.43 -2.84
N PRO A 128 -7.26 0.34 -3.77
CA PRO A 128 -7.40 -0.51 -4.95
C PRO A 128 -7.12 -1.99 -4.63
N PRO A 129 -7.66 -2.92 -5.42
CA PRO A 129 -7.20 -4.31 -5.44
C PRO A 129 -5.72 -4.40 -5.80
N LYS A 130 -5.02 -5.38 -5.24
CA LYS A 130 -3.59 -5.61 -5.49
C LYS A 130 -3.29 -7.09 -5.69
N PRO A 131 -2.31 -7.46 -6.52
CA PRO A 131 -1.76 -8.83 -6.51
C PRO A 131 -1.06 -9.04 -5.17
N ILE A 132 -1.55 -9.99 -4.39
CA ILE A 132 -1.05 -10.25 -3.03
C ILE A 132 -0.49 -11.66 -2.86
N LEU A 133 -1.02 -12.67 -3.55
CA LEU A 133 -0.51 -14.02 -3.52
C LEU A 133 0.15 -14.29 -4.88
N LEU A 134 1.49 -14.36 -4.87
CA LEU A 134 2.33 -14.34 -6.06
C LEU A 134 3.05 -15.68 -6.20
N ARG A 135 3.07 -16.25 -7.40
CA ARG A 135 3.89 -17.45 -7.69
C ARG A 135 5.34 -17.03 -7.89
N MET A 136 6.25 -17.63 -7.15
CA MET A 136 7.69 -17.39 -7.29
C MET A 136 8.15 -17.64 -8.74
N GLY A 137 8.99 -16.74 -9.25
CA GLY A 137 9.49 -16.78 -10.63
C GLY A 137 8.50 -16.31 -11.71
N ARG A 138 7.28 -15.88 -11.34
CA ARG A 138 6.25 -15.39 -12.29
C ARG A 138 5.90 -13.91 -12.06
N PHE A 139 6.78 -13.15 -11.50
CA PHE A 139 6.64 -11.70 -11.34
C PHE A 139 8.00 -11.04 -11.34
N SER A 140 8.00 -9.75 -11.60
CA SER A 140 9.13 -8.85 -11.36
C SER A 140 8.64 -7.61 -10.62
N VAL A 141 9.53 -7.01 -9.85
CA VAL A 141 9.29 -5.72 -9.21
C VAL A 141 10.02 -4.68 -10.04
N SER A 142 9.28 -3.74 -10.62
CA SER A 142 9.84 -2.65 -11.44
C SER A 142 9.83 -1.35 -10.65
N ASP A 143 10.80 -0.49 -10.94
CA ASP A 143 10.79 0.88 -10.45
C ASP A 143 9.82 1.71 -11.31
N ASP A 144 8.59 1.87 -10.86
CA ASP A 144 7.60 2.74 -11.48
C ASP A 144 7.75 4.22 -11.02
N GLY A 145 8.90 4.50 -10.39
CA GLY A 145 9.30 5.83 -9.92
C GLY A 145 8.67 6.23 -8.57
N HIS A 146 7.61 5.58 -8.08
CA HIS A 146 6.92 5.99 -6.85
C HIS A 146 6.21 4.92 -6.06
N THR A 147 5.79 3.86 -6.70
CA THR A 147 5.28 2.64 -6.08
C THR A 147 5.98 1.50 -6.76
N GLU A 148 6.18 0.41 -6.04
CA GLU A 148 6.59 -0.83 -6.68
C GLU A 148 5.60 -1.18 -7.79
N GLY A 149 6.04 -1.18 -9.02
CA GLY A 149 5.32 -1.76 -10.14
C GLY A 149 5.47 -3.28 -10.06
N TRP A 150 4.39 -3.99 -9.73
CA TRP A 150 4.37 -5.44 -9.80
C TRP A 150 3.95 -5.85 -11.20
N VAL A 151 4.90 -6.35 -11.97
CA VAL A 151 4.64 -6.92 -13.28
C VAL A 151 4.50 -8.43 -13.11
N VAL A 152 3.26 -8.92 -13.27
CA VAL A 152 2.94 -10.35 -13.16
C VAL A 152 3.03 -10.97 -14.54
N ASP A 153 3.86 -12.01 -14.65
CA ASP A 153 4.05 -12.75 -15.89
C ASP A 153 3.07 -13.93 -15.98
N GLY A 154 1.85 -13.65 -16.40
CA GLY A 154 0.83 -14.65 -16.64
C GLY A 154 -0.56 -14.31 -16.12
N PRO A 155 -1.50 -15.25 -16.20
CA PRO A 155 -2.86 -15.09 -15.74
C PRO A 155 -2.94 -14.81 -14.24
N MET A 156 -3.90 -13.97 -13.85
CA MET A 156 -4.26 -13.71 -12.45
C MET A 156 -5.70 -14.13 -12.18
N ALA A 157 -5.97 -14.62 -10.98
CA ALA A 157 -7.30 -14.89 -10.48
C ALA A 157 -7.66 -13.97 -9.33
N GLN A 158 -8.96 -13.83 -9.04
CA GLN A 158 -9.46 -12.99 -7.96
C GLN A 158 -9.71 -13.84 -6.72
N LEU A 159 -9.23 -13.42 -5.55
CA LEU A 159 -9.66 -13.95 -4.26
C LEU A 159 -11.05 -13.41 -3.92
N LYS A 160 -11.89 -14.25 -3.34
CA LYS A 160 -13.25 -13.89 -2.89
C LYS A 160 -13.24 -13.22 -1.53
N ALA A 161 -12.46 -13.78 -0.61
CA ALA A 161 -12.28 -13.21 0.73
C ALA A 161 -11.40 -11.95 0.67
N ARG A 162 -11.59 -11.07 1.65
CA ARG A 162 -10.96 -9.75 1.69
C ARG A 162 -9.94 -9.67 2.80
N LEU A 163 -8.89 -8.90 2.59
CA LEU A 163 -7.99 -8.44 3.65
C LEU A 163 -8.59 -7.21 4.34
N ILE A 164 -8.08 -6.90 5.52
CA ILE A 164 -8.37 -5.62 6.17
C ILE A 164 -7.09 -4.78 6.13
N HIS A 165 -7.20 -3.55 5.66
CA HIS A 165 -6.15 -2.53 5.79
C HIS A 165 -6.53 -1.61 6.96
N ASP A 166 -5.77 -1.66 8.04
CA ASP A 166 -6.06 -0.95 9.29
C ASP A 166 -4.77 -0.43 9.94
N ASP A 167 -4.33 0.74 9.51
CA ASP A 167 -3.15 1.39 10.05
C ASP A 167 -3.47 2.14 11.34
N TRP A 168 -2.74 1.79 12.43
CA TRP A 168 -2.87 2.40 13.76
C TRP A 168 -1.75 3.37 14.08
N LYS A 169 -0.94 3.74 13.11
CA LYS A 169 0.07 4.78 13.30
C LYS A 169 -0.55 6.12 13.66
N ALA A 170 0.18 6.92 14.40
CA ALA A 170 -0.26 8.24 14.78
C ALA A 170 -0.51 9.13 13.55
N MET A 171 -1.47 10.04 13.67
CA MET A 171 -1.80 10.99 12.60
C MET A 171 -0.60 11.83 12.14
N ARG A 172 0.34 12.11 13.06
CA ARG A 172 1.61 12.79 12.76
C ARG A 172 2.42 12.01 11.71
N ASP A 173 2.55 10.70 11.87
CA ASP A 173 3.36 9.86 10.97
C ASP A 173 2.69 9.73 9.61
N TRP A 174 1.36 9.62 9.59
CA TRP A 174 0.57 9.69 8.37
C TRP A 174 0.85 11.01 7.61
N ALA A 175 0.79 12.15 8.28
CA ALA A 175 0.97 13.46 7.65
C ALA A 175 2.36 13.62 7.00
N VAL A 176 3.42 13.19 7.70
CA VAL A 176 4.80 13.20 7.17
C VAL A 176 4.93 12.30 5.93
N THR A 177 4.31 11.12 5.98
CA THR A 177 4.33 10.16 4.88
C THR A 177 3.56 10.70 3.67
N GLN A 178 2.41 11.37 3.88
CA GLN A 178 1.62 11.95 2.79
C GLN A 178 2.39 13.02 2.02
N ALA A 179 3.13 13.89 2.68
CA ALA A 179 3.94 14.91 1.99
C ALA A 179 4.90 14.27 0.96
N ARG A 180 5.58 13.18 1.35
CA ARG A 180 6.47 12.42 0.46
C ARG A 180 5.70 11.74 -0.69
N TYR A 181 4.57 11.12 -0.40
CA TYR A 181 3.76 10.44 -1.42
C TYR A 181 3.22 11.41 -2.45
N GLN A 182 2.71 12.56 -2.03
CA GLN A 182 2.13 13.53 -2.96
C GLN A 182 3.20 14.23 -3.82
N MET A 183 4.39 14.46 -3.29
CA MET A 183 5.52 14.94 -4.11
C MET A 183 5.83 13.95 -5.24
N ARG A 184 5.83 12.68 -4.95
CA ARG A 184 6.06 11.61 -5.94
C ARG A 184 4.91 11.53 -6.96
N GLU A 185 3.66 11.61 -6.49
CA GLU A 185 2.49 11.56 -7.37
C GLU A 185 2.48 12.76 -8.35
N ARG A 186 2.93 13.95 -7.92
CA ARG A 186 3.13 15.08 -8.82
C ARG A 186 4.10 14.75 -9.94
N GLN A 187 5.26 14.15 -9.63
CA GLN A 187 6.26 13.79 -10.63
C GLN A 187 5.71 12.76 -11.65
N LYS A 188 4.85 11.84 -11.18
CA LYS A 188 4.17 10.87 -12.04
C LYS A 188 3.19 11.54 -13.00
N LEU A 189 2.38 12.48 -12.51
CA LEU A 189 1.47 13.27 -13.32
C LEU A 189 2.18 14.08 -14.42
N GLU A 190 3.42 14.50 -14.17
CA GLU A 190 4.23 15.20 -15.16
C GLU A 190 4.68 14.31 -16.32
N ARG A 191 4.93 13.04 -16.03
CA ARG A 191 5.41 12.06 -17.03
C ARG A 191 4.26 11.45 -17.84
N ARG A 192 3.10 11.24 -17.22
CA ARG A 192 1.96 10.57 -17.86
C ARG A 192 0.66 11.16 -17.35
N ARG A 193 -0.13 11.73 -18.26
CA ARG A 193 -1.48 12.23 -17.99
C ARG A 193 -2.48 11.40 -18.76
N VAL A 194 -3.37 10.70 -18.04
CA VAL A 194 -4.37 9.83 -18.67
C VAL A 194 -5.69 9.93 -17.89
N GLY A 195 -6.69 10.58 -18.49
CA GLY A 195 -8.06 10.56 -18.02
C GLY A 195 -8.50 11.77 -17.19
N LEU A 196 -9.81 11.74 -16.85
CA LEU A 196 -10.49 12.81 -16.14
C LEU A 196 -9.89 13.09 -14.74
N GLN A 197 -9.46 12.04 -14.05
CA GLN A 197 -8.88 12.17 -12.71
C GLN A 197 -7.59 13.01 -12.74
N ASP A 198 -6.72 12.75 -13.71
CA ASP A 198 -5.46 13.50 -13.85
C ASP A 198 -5.73 14.93 -14.27
N TRP A 199 -6.74 15.14 -15.13
CA TRP A 199 -7.20 16.49 -15.50
C TRP A 199 -7.68 17.27 -14.28
N LEU A 200 -8.53 16.67 -13.42
CA LEU A 200 -9.02 17.31 -12.19
C LEU A 200 -7.86 17.65 -11.23
N ARG A 201 -6.87 16.77 -11.08
CA ARG A 201 -5.67 17.01 -10.27
C ARG A 201 -4.84 18.20 -10.76
N MET A 202 -4.74 18.37 -12.09
CA MET A 202 -4.03 19.49 -12.70
C MET A 202 -4.73 20.83 -12.58
N HIS A 203 -5.99 20.86 -12.08
CA HIS A 203 -6.78 22.07 -11.86
C HIS A 203 -7.14 22.21 -10.38
N PRO A 204 -6.16 22.60 -9.52
CA PRO A 204 -6.43 22.86 -8.11
C PRO A 204 -7.42 24.03 -7.93
N PRO A 205 -8.38 23.94 -7.01
CA PRO A 205 -8.57 22.90 -5.97
C PRO A 205 -9.66 21.86 -6.30
N LEU A 206 -9.94 21.58 -7.57
CA LEU A 206 -11.10 20.77 -7.97
C LEU A 206 -11.06 19.35 -7.38
N MET A 207 -9.88 18.69 -7.39
CA MET A 207 -9.80 17.31 -6.94
C MET A 207 -10.03 17.12 -5.43
N PRO A 208 -9.48 17.94 -4.52
CA PRO A 208 -9.81 17.86 -3.10
C PRO A 208 -11.29 17.98 -2.81
N VAL A 209 -11.97 18.93 -3.47
CA VAL A 209 -13.42 19.14 -3.34
C VAL A 209 -14.20 17.93 -3.87
N ALA A 210 -13.85 17.44 -5.06
CA ALA A 210 -14.48 16.26 -5.65
C ALA A 210 -14.31 15.02 -4.77
N VAL A 211 -13.12 14.77 -4.23
CA VAL A 211 -12.85 13.62 -3.35
C VAL A 211 -13.61 13.73 -2.04
N PHE A 212 -13.72 14.92 -1.44
CA PHE A 212 -14.51 15.11 -0.23
C PHE A 212 -15.97 14.68 -0.43
N PHE A 213 -16.65 15.21 -1.44
CA PHE A 213 -18.03 14.86 -1.70
C PHE A 213 -18.21 13.42 -2.17
N TYR A 214 -17.29 12.92 -2.99
CA TYR A 214 -17.33 11.54 -3.45
C TYR A 214 -17.18 10.53 -2.31
N CYS A 215 -16.26 10.77 -1.36
CA CYS A 215 -16.10 9.92 -0.19
C CYS A 215 -17.36 9.95 0.69
N LEU A 216 -17.84 11.13 1.07
CA LEU A 216 -19.00 11.24 1.97
C LEU A 216 -20.28 10.68 1.36
N PHE A 217 -20.61 11.09 0.14
CA PHE A 217 -21.91 10.79 -0.48
C PHE A 217 -21.83 9.66 -1.49
N GLY A 218 -20.87 9.69 -2.41
CA GLY A 218 -20.72 8.66 -3.45
C GLY A 218 -20.31 7.30 -2.89
N LYS A 219 -19.47 7.28 -1.84
CA LYS A 219 -19.10 6.06 -1.11
C LYS A 219 -19.91 5.82 0.17
N GLY A 220 -20.79 6.73 0.55
CA GLY A 220 -21.64 6.61 1.72
C GLY A 220 -20.90 6.65 3.05
N LEU A 221 -19.67 7.19 3.10
CA LEU A 221 -18.85 7.20 4.31
C LEU A 221 -19.40 8.12 5.40
N LEU A 222 -20.35 8.99 5.08
CA LEU A 222 -21.12 9.75 6.07
C LEU A 222 -21.77 8.83 7.12
N PHE A 223 -22.23 7.65 6.71
CA PHE A 223 -22.88 6.67 7.60
C PHE A 223 -21.88 5.87 8.46
N ASN A 224 -20.57 6.00 8.22
CA ASN A 224 -19.53 5.40 9.05
C ASN A 224 -19.10 6.29 10.24
N GLY A 225 -19.82 7.38 10.50
CA GLY A 225 -19.58 8.28 11.62
C GLY A 225 -18.17 8.88 11.62
N LYS A 226 -17.54 8.97 12.79
CA LYS A 226 -16.20 9.58 12.92
C LYS A 226 -15.12 8.88 12.11
N ALA A 227 -15.18 7.56 11.93
CA ALA A 227 -14.20 6.81 11.14
C ALA A 227 -14.28 7.14 9.65
N GLY A 228 -15.51 7.21 9.10
CA GLY A 228 -15.74 7.64 7.72
C GLY A 228 -15.34 9.10 7.48
N LEU A 229 -15.62 9.98 8.46
CA LEU A 229 -15.21 11.37 8.38
C LEU A 229 -13.68 11.51 8.41
N LEU A 230 -12.98 10.80 9.30
CA LEU A 230 -11.52 10.83 9.38
C LEU A 230 -10.88 10.35 8.06
N TYR A 231 -11.33 9.22 7.53
CA TYR A 231 -10.88 8.72 6.23
C TYR A 231 -11.10 9.75 5.11
N THR A 232 -12.31 10.34 5.05
CA THR A 232 -12.65 11.36 4.05
C THR A 232 -11.71 12.55 4.15
N LEU A 233 -11.47 13.07 5.36
CA LEU A 233 -10.56 14.19 5.57
C LEU A 233 -9.13 13.85 5.19
N GLN A 234 -8.64 12.67 5.55
CA GLN A 234 -7.31 12.20 5.14
C GLN A 234 -7.18 12.15 3.62
N ARG A 235 -8.17 11.63 2.89
CA ARG A 235 -8.14 11.59 1.43
C ARG A 235 -8.20 12.98 0.80
N THR A 236 -9.02 13.87 1.35
CA THR A 236 -9.14 15.27 0.92
C THR A 236 -7.83 16.04 1.16
N ILE A 237 -7.22 15.88 2.33
CA ILE A 237 -5.94 16.54 2.66
C ILE A 237 -4.83 16.01 1.76
N ALA A 238 -4.77 14.71 1.48
CA ALA A 238 -3.79 14.13 0.56
C ALA A 238 -3.86 14.78 -0.83
N GLU A 239 -5.05 14.90 -1.42
CA GLU A 239 -5.24 15.60 -2.70
C GLU A 239 -4.99 17.11 -2.58
N GLY A 240 -5.25 17.71 -1.40
CA GLY A 240 -4.90 19.11 -1.10
C GLY A 240 -3.39 19.34 -1.13
N ILE A 241 -2.61 18.46 -0.51
CA ILE A 241 -1.13 18.54 -0.55
C ILE A 241 -0.62 18.43 -1.98
N LEU A 242 -1.17 17.49 -2.78
CA LEU A 242 -0.84 17.36 -4.20
C LEU A 242 -1.16 18.66 -4.97
N SER A 243 -2.32 19.26 -4.70
CA SER A 243 -2.73 20.53 -5.30
C SER A 243 -1.76 21.66 -4.98
N LEU A 244 -1.26 21.74 -3.75
CA LEU A 244 -0.24 22.73 -3.37
C LEU A 244 1.06 22.55 -4.16
N TYR A 245 1.56 21.33 -4.30
CA TYR A 245 2.76 21.04 -5.10
C TYR A 245 2.58 21.38 -6.60
N ILE A 246 1.38 21.20 -7.13
CA ILE A 246 1.07 21.55 -8.52
C ILE A 246 1.03 23.08 -8.69
N LEU A 247 0.35 23.79 -7.79
CA LEU A 247 0.30 25.27 -7.79
C LEU A 247 1.68 25.90 -7.65
N GLU A 248 2.48 25.43 -6.70
CA GLU A 248 3.86 25.89 -6.51
C GLU A 248 4.64 25.84 -7.83
N LYS A 249 4.56 24.71 -8.53
CA LYS A 249 5.24 24.57 -9.81
C LYS A 249 4.69 25.48 -10.90
N GLN A 250 3.36 25.62 -10.99
CA GLN A 250 2.72 26.50 -11.97
C GLN A 250 3.17 27.95 -11.78
N LEU A 251 3.22 28.43 -10.54
CA LEU A 251 3.69 29.76 -10.20
C LEU A 251 5.17 29.96 -10.51
N ALA A 252 6.02 28.99 -10.17
CA ALA A 252 7.46 29.06 -10.43
C ALA A 252 7.80 29.08 -11.93
N VAL A 253 7.03 28.39 -12.78
CA VAL A 253 7.21 28.44 -14.24
C VAL A 253 6.79 29.80 -14.79
N THR A 254 5.66 30.34 -14.35
CA THR A 254 5.17 31.65 -14.80
C THR A 254 6.14 32.77 -14.46
N GLU A 255 6.82 32.74 -13.30
CA GLU A 255 7.82 33.73 -12.93
C GLU A 255 9.10 33.64 -13.79
N LYS A 256 9.55 32.43 -14.13
CA LYS A 256 10.71 32.23 -15.02
C LYS A 256 10.44 32.75 -16.43
N GLU A 257 9.26 32.47 -16.99
CA GLU A 257 8.88 32.95 -18.32
C GLU A 257 8.83 34.49 -18.38
N LYS A 258 8.45 35.17 -17.28
CA LYS A 258 8.46 36.63 -17.19
C LYS A 258 9.87 37.22 -17.08
N THR A 259 10.80 36.49 -16.42
CA THR A 259 12.20 36.96 -16.27
C THR A 259 13.04 36.71 -17.53
N ASP A 260 12.76 35.61 -18.26
CA ASP A 260 13.49 35.26 -19.48
C ASP A 260 12.90 35.90 -20.75
N GLY A 261 11.67 36.45 -20.68
CA GLY A 261 10.96 37.14 -21.76
C GLY A 261 10.98 38.67 -21.66
N GLY A 262 11.91 39.28 -20.93
CA GLY A 262 12.10 40.71 -20.88
C GLY A 262 12.56 41.32 -22.23
N PRO A 263 12.12 42.58 -22.58
CA PRO A 263 12.13 43.16 -23.92
C PRO A 263 13.50 43.29 -24.55
#